data_5b7132c716e767cb00767f298822fae4
#
_entry.id   5b7132c716e767cb00767f298822fae4
#
_cell.length_a   1.000
_cell.length_b   1.000
_cell.length_c   1.000
_cell.angle_alpha   90.00
_cell.angle_beta   90.00
_cell.angle_gamma   90.00
#
_symmetry.space_group_name_H-M   'P 1'
#
loop_
_entity.id
_entity.type
_entity.pdbx_description
1 polymer ?
#
loop_
_entity_poly.entity_id
_entity_poly.type
_entity_poly.pdbx_seq_one_letter_code
_entity_poly.pdbx_strand_id
1 'polypeptide(L)'
;ALESESTPLLDDDVWVVSGGAAGVTARSIIEVARRSQGVGARFILLGRSSLDLDQERFLDLGEEEMEAERMALREKMIEESDEGRVSLKQWNDAWNRWLRGLEIHRTLKAIGATGNRANYVSVDVTDSESTHSVLHGVSEEWGPVTGIVHGAGIEDSTPFERKDPEVFQRVLRVKVQGWRNLASALEHDLPHMRFLCVFTSIAGRQGNAMQFGYCAANQVLDVEMARIAAHSEAPRAVAIAWAPWADVGMATRGSLESIFDQAGIDMISADDGASRFADEALRSGKRMVMVAGQLGLLDDEDSIRPPPQRLPQEVAKLLSDPMRFPLIGHIEEIIPYTSVAFSTVIDSERHPHLKDHAIDGVPYMPGVMALEAFAESAVLLWPLCAVDGFDEVEFGLPVKVTKDSKSIRVKAEFDRQDDDHIWIRCHLETDLTNSSGEIFGEPTIHHRGVVRLL
;
A
#
# COMPACT_ATOMS: atom_id res chain seq x y z
N ALA A 1 -15.06 18.54 11.01
CA ALA A 1 -15.42 17.83 9.79
C ALA A 1 -15.16 18.80 8.64
N LEU A 2 -14.16 18.53 7.81
CA LEU A 2 -13.99 19.20 6.53
C LEU A 2 -15.19 18.78 5.67
N GLU A 3 -16.00 19.72 5.21
CA GLU A 3 -17.04 19.46 4.22
C GLU A 3 -16.33 18.91 2.98
N SER A 4 -16.56 17.64 2.67
CA SER A 4 -16.03 17.02 1.46
C SER A 4 -16.78 17.63 0.28
N GLU A 5 -16.10 18.38 -0.56
CA GLU A 5 -16.65 18.85 -1.82
C GLU A 5 -17.06 17.64 -2.66
N SER A 6 -18.30 17.64 -3.12
CA SER A 6 -18.80 16.62 -4.05
C SER A 6 -18.10 16.80 -5.40
N THR A 7 -17.52 15.71 -5.93
CA THR A 7 -16.94 15.66 -7.28
C THR A 7 -17.73 14.67 -8.13
N PRO A 8 -18.95 15.03 -8.57
CA PRO A 8 -19.78 14.13 -9.36
C PRO A 8 -19.13 13.84 -10.72
N LEU A 9 -19.51 12.74 -11.34
CA LEU A 9 -19.18 12.49 -12.73
C LEU A 9 -19.87 13.52 -13.63
N LEU A 10 -19.23 13.82 -14.75
CA LEU A 10 -19.73 14.68 -15.80
C LEU A 10 -20.05 13.84 -17.06
N ASP A 11 -20.82 14.41 -17.97
CA ASP A 11 -21.25 13.74 -19.22
C ASP A 11 -20.08 13.49 -20.21
N ASP A 12 -18.99 14.22 -20.03
CA ASP A 12 -17.75 14.05 -20.78
C ASP A 12 -16.73 13.11 -20.11
N ASP A 13 -17.04 12.59 -18.91
CA ASP A 13 -16.14 11.67 -18.22
C ASP A 13 -15.93 10.37 -18.99
N VAL A 14 -14.66 10.04 -19.21
CA VAL A 14 -14.19 8.76 -19.72
C VAL A 14 -13.28 8.11 -18.69
N TRP A 15 -13.74 7.01 -18.12
CA TRP A 15 -12.98 6.25 -17.13
C TRP A 15 -12.46 4.94 -17.69
N VAL A 16 -11.16 4.73 -17.62
CA VAL A 16 -10.48 3.47 -17.92
C VAL A 16 -10.36 2.64 -16.65
N VAL A 17 -10.88 1.41 -16.67
CA VAL A 17 -10.99 0.55 -15.51
C VAL A 17 -10.37 -0.81 -15.78
N SER A 18 -9.16 -1.05 -15.29
CA SER A 18 -8.53 -2.37 -15.44
C SER A 18 -9.06 -3.36 -14.39
N GLY A 19 -9.37 -4.58 -14.84
CA GLY A 19 -10.04 -5.57 -13.98
C GLY A 19 -11.49 -5.19 -13.67
N GLY A 20 -12.05 -4.21 -14.40
CA GLY A 20 -13.35 -3.61 -14.10
C GLY A 20 -14.57 -4.41 -14.53
N ALA A 21 -14.39 -5.51 -15.25
CA ALA A 21 -15.50 -6.25 -15.83
C ALA A 21 -16.01 -7.40 -14.94
N ALA A 22 -15.34 -7.69 -13.82
CA ALA A 22 -15.69 -8.77 -12.91
C ALA A 22 -15.29 -8.48 -11.47
N GLY A 23 -15.88 -9.20 -10.52
CA GLY A 23 -15.52 -9.20 -9.09
C GLY A 23 -15.68 -7.85 -8.40
N VAL A 24 -14.76 -7.55 -7.48
CA VAL A 24 -14.76 -6.35 -6.62
C VAL A 24 -14.82 -5.05 -7.45
N THR A 25 -13.99 -4.95 -8.47
CA THR A 25 -13.89 -3.72 -9.29
C THR A 25 -15.18 -3.49 -10.09
N ALA A 26 -15.78 -4.54 -10.66
CA ALA A 26 -17.05 -4.44 -11.36
C ALA A 26 -18.17 -3.92 -10.44
N ARG A 27 -18.32 -4.50 -9.24
CA ARG A 27 -19.30 -4.05 -8.25
C ARG A 27 -19.10 -2.57 -7.88
N SER A 28 -17.85 -2.17 -7.68
CA SER A 28 -17.48 -0.79 -7.38
C SER A 28 -17.89 0.19 -8.49
N ILE A 29 -17.61 -0.14 -9.75
CA ILE A 29 -17.94 0.71 -10.89
C ILE A 29 -19.45 0.75 -11.18
N ILE A 30 -20.16 -0.37 -11.03
CA ILE A 30 -21.63 -0.41 -11.16
C ILE A 30 -22.27 0.55 -10.13
N GLU A 31 -21.76 0.59 -8.88
CA GLU A 31 -22.30 1.48 -7.86
C GLU A 31 -22.01 2.97 -8.17
N VAL A 32 -20.81 3.29 -8.69
CA VAL A 32 -20.51 4.65 -9.20
C VAL A 32 -21.46 5.03 -10.32
N ALA A 33 -21.67 4.14 -11.31
CA ALA A 33 -22.60 4.38 -12.41
C ALA A 33 -24.03 4.57 -11.90
N ARG A 34 -24.46 3.80 -10.91
CA ARG A 34 -25.79 3.93 -10.28
C ARG A 34 -25.97 5.28 -9.58
N ARG A 35 -24.98 5.77 -8.83
CA ARG A 35 -25.03 7.08 -8.17
C ARG A 35 -24.91 8.24 -9.15
N SER A 36 -24.43 7.98 -10.36
CA SER A 36 -24.31 8.93 -11.45
C SER A 36 -25.32 8.62 -12.56
N GLN A 37 -26.52 8.16 -12.17
CA GLN A 37 -27.57 7.77 -13.12
C GLN A 37 -27.94 8.93 -14.05
N GLY A 38 -28.00 8.64 -15.36
CA GLY A 38 -28.40 9.58 -16.40
C GLY A 38 -27.36 10.62 -16.77
N VAL A 39 -26.17 10.59 -16.19
CA VAL A 39 -25.08 11.52 -16.52
C VAL A 39 -24.55 11.30 -17.94
N GLY A 40 -24.46 10.02 -18.40
CA GLY A 40 -23.92 9.69 -19.73
C GLY A 40 -22.41 9.47 -19.73
N ALA A 41 -21.77 9.34 -18.57
CA ALA A 41 -20.35 9.02 -18.43
C ALA A 41 -19.99 7.69 -19.11
N ARG A 42 -18.73 7.54 -19.50
CA ARG A 42 -18.23 6.40 -20.28
C ARG A 42 -17.25 5.59 -19.46
N PHE A 43 -17.44 4.27 -19.41
CA PHE A 43 -16.58 3.34 -18.69
C PHE A 43 -15.96 2.33 -19.66
N ILE A 44 -14.65 2.36 -19.82
CA ILE A 44 -13.89 1.43 -20.63
C ILE A 44 -13.28 0.38 -19.73
N LEU A 45 -13.86 -0.82 -19.74
CA LEU A 45 -13.46 -1.92 -18.87
C LEU A 45 -12.40 -2.76 -19.57
N LEU A 46 -11.22 -2.89 -18.95
CA LEU A 46 -10.10 -3.65 -19.49
C LEU A 46 -9.96 -4.99 -18.76
N GLY A 47 -9.76 -6.05 -19.52
CA GLY A 47 -9.49 -7.38 -18.96
C GLY A 47 -8.88 -8.31 -20.00
N ARG A 48 -8.37 -9.47 -19.60
CA ARG A 48 -7.67 -10.41 -20.50
C ARG A 48 -8.58 -11.41 -21.21
N SER A 49 -9.79 -11.61 -20.69
CA SER A 49 -10.72 -12.56 -21.29
C SER A 49 -11.25 -12.02 -22.61
N SER A 50 -11.30 -12.86 -23.64
CA SER A 50 -12.06 -12.52 -24.84
C SER A 50 -13.55 -12.46 -24.52
N LEU A 51 -14.26 -11.49 -25.08
CA LEU A 51 -15.71 -11.40 -24.99
C LEU A 51 -16.34 -12.11 -26.18
N ASP A 52 -17.17 -13.09 -25.88
CA ASP A 52 -18.03 -13.74 -26.88
C ASP A 52 -19.41 -13.05 -26.85
N LEU A 53 -19.73 -12.34 -27.91
CA LEU A 53 -20.97 -11.57 -28.02
C LEU A 53 -22.22 -12.45 -27.95
N ASP A 54 -22.13 -13.70 -28.40
CA ASP A 54 -23.25 -14.64 -28.34
C ASP A 54 -23.64 -15.04 -26.89
N GLN A 55 -22.75 -14.82 -25.93
CA GLN A 55 -23.02 -15.12 -24.52
C GLN A 55 -24.08 -14.20 -23.88
N GLU A 56 -24.39 -13.05 -24.48
CA GLU A 56 -25.41 -12.15 -23.96
C GLU A 56 -26.79 -12.83 -23.81
N ARG A 57 -27.09 -13.79 -24.69
CA ARG A 57 -28.35 -14.59 -24.63
C ARG A 57 -28.49 -15.44 -23.37
N PHE A 58 -27.42 -15.68 -22.63
CA PHE A 58 -27.41 -16.51 -21.42
C PHE A 58 -27.49 -15.71 -20.11
N LEU A 59 -27.74 -14.42 -20.17
CA LEU A 59 -27.72 -13.54 -18.98
C LEU A 59 -28.78 -13.89 -17.93
N ASP A 60 -29.91 -14.39 -18.39
CA ASP A 60 -31.10 -14.61 -17.56
C ASP A 60 -31.38 -16.11 -17.30
N LEU A 61 -30.38 -17.01 -17.53
CA LEU A 61 -30.52 -18.45 -17.28
C LEU A 61 -30.66 -18.76 -15.78
N GLY A 62 -31.54 -19.71 -15.48
CA GLY A 62 -31.66 -20.33 -14.16
C GLY A 62 -30.58 -21.40 -13.90
N GLU A 63 -30.55 -21.93 -12.69
CA GLU A 63 -29.52 -22.90 -12.27
C GLU A 63 -29.51 -24.18 -13.13
N GLU A 64 -30.67 -24.71 -13.46
CA GLU A 64 -30.81 -25.91 -14.29
C GLU A 64 -30.30 -25.68 -15.72
N GLU A 65 -30.62 -24.51 -16.30
CA GLU A 65 -30.19 -24.14 -17.61
C GLU A 65 -28.65 -23.88 -17.64
N MET A 66 -28.13 -23.29 -16.59
CA MET A 66 -26.66 -23.09 -16.43
C MET A 66 -25.90 -24.42 -16.35
N GLU A 67 -26.46 -25.43 -15.64
CA GLU A 67 -25.82 -26.75 -15.62
C GLU A 67 -25.96 -27.47 -16.97
N ALA A 68 -27.05 -27.30 -17.71
CA ALA A 68 -27.19 -27.79 -19.07
C ALA A 68 -26.13 -27.20 -20.01
N GLU A 69 -25.89 -25.89 -19.96
CA GLU A 69 -24.83 -25.23 -20.74
C GLU A 69 -23.43 -25.72 -20.34
N ARG A 70 -23.21 -25.97 -19.05
CA ARG A 70 -21.97 -26.55 -18.55
C ARG A 70 -21.68 -27.94 -19.13
N MET A 71 -22.74 -28.76 -19.23
CA MET A 71 -22.64 -30.09 -19.84
C MET A 71 -22.46 -30.01 -21.36
N ALA A 72 -23.21 -29.11 -22.04
CA ALA A 72 -23.05 -28.88 -23.47
C ALA A 72 -21.62 -28.41 -23.84
N LEU A 73 -21.04 -27.54 -23.02
CA LEU A 73 -19.63 -27.13 -23.19
C LEU A 73 -18.69 -28.31 -23.10
N ARG A 74 -18.93 -29.25 -22.16
CA ARG A 74 -18.11 -30.45 -22.04
C ARG A 74 -18.22 -31.37 -23.27
N GLU A 75 -19.43 -31.60 -23.74
CA GLU A 75 -19.68 -32.42 -24.92
C GLU A 75 -18.96 -31.83 -26.14
N LYS A 76 -19.12 -30.53 -26.39
CA LYS A 76 -18.41 -29.81 -27.43
C LYS A 76 -16.89 -29.96 -27.32
N MET A 77 -16.33 -29.81 -26.14
CA MET A 77 -14.88 -29.95 -25.94
C MET A 77 -14.41 -31.40 -26.19
N ILE A 78 -15.23 -32.41 -25.91
CA ILE A 78 -14.90 -33.81 -26.19
C ILE A 78 -14.93 -34.07 -27.73
N GLU A 79 -15.92 -33.52 -28.43
CA GLU A 79 -16.03 -33.64 -29.87
C GLU A 79 -14.86 -32.95 -30.59
N GLU A 80 -14.40 -31.80 -30.11
CA GLU A 80 -13.28 -31.04 -30.66
C GLU A 80 -11.89 -31.60 -30.25
N SER A 81 -11.83 -32.56 -29.35
CA SER A 81 -10.59 -33.14 -28.86
C SER A 81 -10.11 -34.28 -29.72
N ASP A 82 -8.87 -34.22 -30.23
CA ASP A 82 -8.23 -35.31 -31.00
C ASP A 82 -8.21 -36.65 -30.25
N GLU A 83 -8.21 -36.61 -28.92
CA GLU A 83 -8.20 -37.79 -28.05
C GLU A 83 -9.59 -38.27 -27.63
N GLY A 84 -10.67 -37.59 -28.02
CA GLY A 84 -12.05 -37.91 -27.65
C GLY A 84 -12.31 -37.83 -26.14
N ARG A 85 -11.46 -37.13 -25.39
CA ARG A 85 -11.58 -36.98 -23.94
C ARG A 85 -11.06 -35.62 -23.48
N VAL A 86 -11.62 -35.12 -22.38
CA VAL A 86 -11.24 -33.86 -21.72
C VAL A 86 -11.04 -34.10 -20.23
N SER A 87 -9.94 -33.64 -19.69
CA SER A 87 -9.67 -33.74 -18.24
C SER A 87 -10.62 -32.82 -17.47
N LEU A 88 -10.89 -33.17 -16.20
CA LEU A 88 -11.72 -32.36 -15.31
C LEU A 88 -11.17 -30.94 -15.16
N LYS A 89 -9.84 -30.78 -15.14
CA LYS A 89 -9.17 -29.48 -15.07
C LYS A 89 -9.46 -28.64 -16.33
N GLN A 90 -9.25 -29.19 -17.52
CA GLN A 90 -9.53 -28.50 -18.78
C GLN A 90 -10.98 -28.04 -18.87
N TRP A 91 -11.93 -28.90 -18.49
CA TRP A 91 -13.34 -28.57 -18.48
C TRP A 91 -13.65 -27.45 -17.46
N ASN A 92 -13.17 -27.55 -16.21
CA ASN A 92 -13.37 -26.50 -15.22
C ASN A 92 -12.76 -25.17 -15.64
N ASP A 93 -11.57 -25.19 -16.26
CA ASP A 93 -10.92 -23.97 -16.76
C ASP A 93 -11.73 -23.33 -17.91
N ALA A 94 -12.30 -24.15 -18.80
CA ALA A 94 -13.17 -23.67 -19.87
C ALA A 94 -14.48 -23.09 -19.30
N TRP A 95 -15.11 -23.79 -18.36
CA TRP A 95 -16.31 -23.31 -17.68
C TRP A 95 -16.08 -21.99 -16.93
N ASN A 96 -14.98 -21.86 -16.21
CA ASN A 96 -14.62 -20.62 -15.55
C ASN A 96 -14.35 -19.45 -16.53
N ARG A 97 -13.82 -19.73 -17.73
CA ARG A 97 -13.70 -18.71 -18.79
C ARG A 97 -15.06 -18.29 -19.30
N TRP A 98 -15.96 -19.25 -19.50
CA TRP A 98 -17.33 -19.00 -19.94
C TRP A 98 -18.10 -18.15 -18.93
N LEU A 99 -18.05 -18.51 -17.65
CA LEU A 99 -18.64 -17.72 -16.56
C LEU A 99 -18.11 -16.27 -16.49
N ARG A 100 -16.82 -16.07 -16.74
CA ARG A 100 -16.25 -14.72 -16.80
C ARG A 100 -16.82 -13.90 -17.95
N GLY A 101 -17.01 -14.51 -19.12
CA GLY A 101 -17.65 -13.84 -20.25
C GLY A 101 -19.06 -13.37 -19.88
N LEU A 102 -19.84 -14.24 -19.22
CA LEU A 102 -21.17 -13.91 -18.74
C LEU A 102 -21.16 -12.77 -17.69
N GLU A 103 -20.18 -12.78 -16.79
CA GLU A 103 -20.00 -11.70 -15.79
C GLU A 103 -19.68 -10.36 -16.46
N ILE A 104 -18.86 -10.36 -17.52
CA ILE A 104 -18.58 -9.16 -18.32
C ILE A 104 -19.88 -8.59 -18.90
N HIS A 105 -20.70 -9.42 -19.55
CA HIS A 105 -21.99 -8.99 -20.11
C HIS A 105 -22.93 -8.42 -19.05
N ARG A 106 -23.02 -9.09 -17.87
CA ARG A 106 -23.82 -8.60 -16.73
C ARG A 106 -23.35 -7.21 -16.28
N THR A 107 -22.05 -6.99 -16.20
CA THR A 107 -21.45 -5.71 -15.80
C THR A 107 -21.79 -4.61 -16.83
N LEU A 108 -21.62 -4.89 -18.13
CA LEU A 108 -21.96 -3.94 -19.19
C LEU A 108 -23.45 -3.58 -19.18
N LYS A 109 -24.33 -4.58 -19.07
CA LYS A 109 -25.79 -4.39 -18.96
C LYS A 109 -26.18 -3.56 -17.73
N ALA A 110 -25.55 -3.84 -16.58
CA ALA A 110 -25.82 -3.11 -15.32
C ALA A 110 -25.42 -1.64 -15.41
N ILE A 111 -24.26 -1.33 -15.98
CA ILE A 111 -23.83 0.06 -16.20
C ILE A 111 -24.75 0.73 -17.23
N GLY A 112 -25.05 0.09 -18.36
CA GLY A 112 -25.95 0.63 -19.38
C GLY A 112 -27.34 0.96 -18.86
N ALA A 113 -27.88 0.15 -17.95
CA ALA A 113 -29.18 0.36 -17.32
C ALA A 113 -29.24 1.66 -16.47
N THR A 114 -28.12 2.24 -16.10
CA THR A 114 -28.03 3.53 -15.39
C THR A 114 -28.05 4.75 -16.32
N GLY A 115 -28.11 4.55 -17.64
CA GLY A 115 -27.98 5.62 -18.62
C GLY A 115 -26.54 6.09 -18.90
N ASN A 116 -25.55 5.44 -18.29
CA ASN A 116 -24.14 5.57 -18.62
C ASN A 116 -23.76 4.59 -19.75
N ARG A 117 -22.57 4.76 -20.32
CA ARG A 117 -22.06 3.88 -21.38
C ARG A 117 -20.93 3.02 -20.87
N ALA A 118 -20.88 1.77 -21.29
CA ALA A 118 -19.77 0.88 -20.98
C ALA A 118 -19.32 0.12 -22.21
N ASN A 119 -18.02 -0.04 -22.37
CA ASN A 119 -17.41 -0.90 -23.37
C ASN A 119 -16.36 -1.79 -22.70
N TYR A 120 -16.16 -2.98 -23.24
CA TYR A 120 -15.12 -3.91 -22.78
C TYR A 120 -14.09 -4.11 -23.87
N VAL A 121 -12.82 -4.01 -23.49
CA VAL A 121 -11.69 -4.25 -24.38
C VAL A 121 -10.79 -5.33 -23.78
N SER A 122 -10.54 -6.38 -24.57
CA SER A 122 -9.65 -7.46 -24.19
C SER A 122 -8.20 -7.03 -24.39
N VAL A 123 -7.47 -6.84 -23.30
CA VAL A 123 -6.06 -6.47 -23.30
C VAL A 123 -5.35 -6.99 -22.04
N ASP A 124 -4.11 -7.43 -22.18
CA ASP A 124 -3.23 -7.70 -21.04
C ASP A 124 -2.49 -6.40 -20.69
N VAL A 125 -2.85 -5.79 -19.58
CA VAL A 125 -2.23 -4.53 -19.12
C VAL A 125 -0.73 -4.66 -18.82
N THR A 126 -0.19 -5.87 -18.76
CA THR A 126 1.25 -6.11 -18.60
C THR A 126 2.03 -5.94 -19.92
N ASP A 127 1.32 -5.98 -21.06
CA ASP A 127 1.87 -5.69 -22.37
C ASP A 127 1.74 -4.18 -22.65
N SER A 128 2.88 -3.51 -22.68
CA SER A 128 2.95 -2.06 -22.85
C SER A 128 2.47 -1.62 -24.23
N GLU A 129 2.87 -2.31 -25.29
CA GLU A 129 2.52 -1.94 -26.69
C GLU A 129 1.02 -2.08 -26.93
N SER A 130 0.44 -3.23 -26.55
CA SER A 130 -1.00 -3.46 -26.65
C SER A 130 -1.80 -2.47 -25.80
N THR A 131 -1.33 -2.16 -24.60
CA THR A 131 -1.99 -1.19 -23.70
C THR A 131 -1.99 0.21 -24.32
N HIS A 132 -0.86 0.68 -24.86
CA HIS A 132 -0.77 1.98 -25.53
C HIS A 132 -1.69 2.05 -26.77
N SER A 133 -1.67 1.02 -27.62
CA SER A 133 -2.52 0.97 -28.82
C SER A 133 -4.01 1.04 -28.47
N VAL A 134 -4.44 0.25 -27.48
CA VAL A 134 -5.85 0.25 -27.03
C VAL A 134 -6.26 1.60 -26.47
N LEU A 135 -5.44 2.18 -25.57
CA LEU A 135 -5.81 3.42 -24.89
C LEU A 135 -5.75 4.64 -25.83
N HIS A 136 -4.86 4.65 -26.80
CA HIS A 136 -4.87 5.66 -27.84
C HIS A 136 -6.19 5.59 -28.63
N GLY A 137 -6.63 4.40 -29.05
CA GLY A 137 -7.93 4.23 -29.72
C GLY A 137 -9.12 4.65 -28.85
N VAL A 138 -9.06 4.41 -27.53
CA VAL A 138 -10.07 4.88 -26.58
C VAL A 138 -10.15 6.40 -26.58
N SER A 139 -9.02 7.10 -26.48
CA SER A 139 -9.00 8.57 -26.48
C SER A 139 -9.47 9.18 -27.79
N GLU A 140 -9.19 8.51 -28.93
CA GLU A 140 -9.69 8.95 -30.25
C GLU A 140 -11.20 8.75 -30.40
N GLU A 141 -11.74 7.62 -29.95
CA GLU A 141 -13.16 7.27 -30.14
C GLU A 141 -14.07 7.95 -29.09
N TRP A 142 -13.63 7.98 -27.83
CA TRP A 142 -14.47 8.35 -26.69
C TRP A 142 -14.15 9.74 -26.11
N GLY A 143 -13.04 10.35 -26.53
CA GLY A 143 -12.49 11.58 -25.99
C GLY A 143 -11.41 11.34 -24.94
N PRO A 144 -10.78 12.40 -24.41
CA PRO A 144 -9.68 12.29 -23.47
C PRO A 144 -10.12 11.54 -22.20
N VAL A 145 -9.24 10.67 -21.71
CA VAL A 145 -9.49 9.91 -20.46
C VAL A 145 -9.39 10.84 -19.28
N THR A 146 -10.44 10.86 -18.45
CA THR A 146 -10.55 11.73 -17.26
C THR A 146 -10.38 10.97 -15.94
N GLY A 147 -10.41 9.64 -15.97
CA GLY A 147 -10.23 8.82 -14.79
C GLY A 147 -9.60 7.46 -15.06
N ILE A 148 -8.76 7.00 -14.13
CA ILE A 148 -8.19 5.65 -14.16
C ILE A 148 -8.53 4.94 -12.85
N VAL A 149 -9.05 3.72 -12.95
CA VAL A 149 -9.21 2.80 -11.82
C VAL A 149 -8.45 1.52 -12.12
N HIS A 150 -7.39 1.25 -11.38
CA HIS A 150 -6.61 0.04 -11.53
C HIS A 150 -6.97 -0.98 -10.45
N GLY A 151 -7.85 -1.91 -10.80
CA GLY A 151 -8.29 -3.02 -9.95
C GLY A 151 -7.73 -4.38 -10.37
N ALA A 152 -6.99 -4.45 -11.51
CA ALA A 152 -6.39 -5.71 -11.93
C ALA A 152 -5.37 -6.23 -10.92
N GLY A 153 -5.41 -7.52 -10.64
CA GLY A 153 -4.51 -8.18 -9.71
C GLY A 153 -4.66 -9.69 -9.73
N ILE A 154 -3.62 -10.34 -9.29
CA ILE A 154 -3.61 -11.78 -8.98
C ILE A 154 -2.94 -11.98 -7.64
N GLU A 155 -3.28 -13.05 -6.98
CA GLU A 155 -2.78 -13.40 -5.66
C GLU A 155 -2.11 -14.79 -5.73
N ASP A 156 -1.07 -14.98 -4.92
CA ASP A 156 -0.39 -16.26 -4.73
C ASP A 156 -0.03 -16.41 -3.25
N SER A 157 -0.74 -17.31 -2.57
CA SER A 157 -0.56 -17.68 -1.16
C SER A 157 0.31 -18.93 -1.04
N THR A 158 1.58 -18.80 -1.41
CA THR A 158 2.57 -19.90 -1.33
C THR A 158 3.65 -19.53 -0.32
N PRO A 159 4.09 -20.46 0.58
CA PRO A 159 5.22 -20.23 1.48
C PRO A 159 6.46 -19.76 0.71
N PHE A 160 7.25 -18.89 1.34
CA PHE A 160 8.40 -18.24 0.69
C PHE A 160 9.38 -19.27 0.08
N GLU A 161 9.66 -20.35 0.82
CA GLU A 161 10.62 -21.41 0.42
C GLU A 161 10.15 -22.22 -0.80
N ARG A 162 8.85 -22.17 -1.10
CA ARG A 162 8.23 -22.88 -2.22
C ARG A 162 7.70 -21.96 -3.32
N LYS A 163 7.92 -20.67 -3.15
CA LYS A 163 7.39 -19.67 -4.07
C LYS A 163 8.12 -19.74 -5.42
N ASP A 164 7.35 -19.92 -6.48
CA ASP A 164 7.86 -19.86 -7.85
C ASP A 164 8.21 -18.41 -8.21
N PRO A 165 9.47 -18.12 -8.58
CA PRO A 165 9.89 -16.78 -8.99
C PRO A 165 9.09 -16.20 -10.17
N GLU A 166 8.64 -17.03 -11.11
CA GLU A 166 7.84 -16.56 -12.25
C GLU A 166 6.45 -16.15 -11.80
N VAL A 167 5.83 -16.90 -10.89
CA VAL A 167 4.53 -16.53 -10.29
C VAL A 167 4.66 -15.26 -9.48
N PHE A 168 5.72 -15.13 -8.69
CA PHE A 168 6.02 -13.91 -7.93
C PHE A 168 6.14 -12.68 -8.85
N GLN A 169 6.93 -12.78 -9.92
CA GLN A 169 7.10 -11.69 -10.88
C GLN A 169 5.79 -11.38 -11.61
N ARG A 170 4.96 -12.39 -11.90
CA ARG A 170 3.66 -12.19 -12.52
C ARG A 170 2.71 -11.39 -11.63
N VAL A 171 2.70 -11.64 -10.31
CA VAL A 171 1.94 -10.85 -9.34
C VAL A 171 2.35 -9.38 -9.40
N LEU A 172 3.65 -9.10 -9.36
CA LEU A 172 4.18 -7.73 -9.47
C LEU A 172 3.84 -7.10 -10.82
N ARG A 173 4.04 -7.82 -11.92
CA ARG A 173 3.76 -7.29 -13.28
C ARG A 173 2.31 -6.87 -13.44
N VAL A 174 1.35 -7.70 -13.02
CA VAL A 174 -0.07 -7.36 -13.18
C VAL A 174 -0.45 -6.10 -12.40
N LYS A 175 0.00 -5.97 -11.16
CA LYS A 175 -0.32 -4.80 -10.34
C LYS A 175 0.56 -3.58 -10.68
N VAL A 176 1.87 -3.73 -10.58
CA VAL A 176 2.78 -2.58 -10.67
C VAL A 176 3.05 -2.19 -12.12
N GLN A 177 3.45 -3.16 -12.97
CA GLN A 177 3.72 -2.84 -14.37
C GLN A 177 2.43 -2.50 -15.11
N GLY A 178 1.31 -3.18 -14.79
CA GLY A 178 0.00 -2.84 -15.36
C GLY A 178 -0.41 -1.40 -15.06
N TRP A 179 -0.25 -0.93 -13.81
CA TRP A 179 -0.47 0.47 -13.45
C TRP A 179 0.43 1.43 -14.25
N ARG A 180 1.73 1.13 -14.31
CA ARG A 180 2.70 1.98 -15.02
C ARG A 180 2.41 2.06 -16.50
N ASN A 181 2.01 0.95 -17.14
CA ASN A 181 1.62 0.93 -18.55
C ASN A 181 0.37 1.78 -18.80
N LEU A 182 -0.65 1.70 -17.92
CA LEU A 182 -1.84 2.56 -18.01
C LEU A 182 -1.49 4.04 -17.86
N ALA A 183 -0.70 4.39 -16.84
CA ALA A 183 -0.30 5.76 -16.59
C ALA A 183 0.55 6.35 -17.73
N SER A 184 1.49 5.57 -18.27
CA SER A 184 2.31 5.98 -19.41
C SER A 184 1.50 6.12 -20.70
N ALA A 185 0.58 5.20 -20.97
CA ALA A 185 -0.25 5.24 -22.17
C ALA A 185 -1.19 6.45 -22.21
N LEU A 186 -1.56 6.98 -21.04
CA LEU A 186 -2.46 8.12 -20.88
C LEU A 186 -1.75 9.41 -20.46
N GLU A 187 -0.43 9.48 -20.63
CA GLU A 187 0.35 10.68 -20.30
C GLU A 187 -0.13 11.92 -21.07
N HIS A 188 -0.58 11.75 -22.31
CA HIS A 188 -1.14 12.84 -23.13
C HIS A 188 -2.51 13.33 -22.64
N ASP A 189 -3.25 12.51 -21.88
CA ASP A 189 -4.53 12.88 -21.27
C ASP A 189 -4.41 13.53 -19.88
N LEU A 190 -3.18 13.62 -19.31
CA LEU A 190 -2.95 14.20 -18.00
C LEU A 190 -3.63 15.57 -17.78
N PRO A 191 -3.68 16.50 -18.76
CA PRO A 191 -4.38 17.76 -18.58
C PRO A 191 -5.89 17.65 -18.36
N HIS A 192 -6.47 16.51 -18.75
CA HIS A 192 -7.89 16.20 -18.60
C HIS A 192 -8.18 15.27 -17.43
N MET A 193 -7.11 14.69 -16.83
CA MET A 193 -7.23 13.69 -15.77
C MET A 193 -7.76 14.34 -14.50
N ARG A 194 -8.84 13.79 -13.95
CA ARG A 194 -9.50 14.25 -12.72
C ARG A 194 -9.39 13.26 -11.57
N PHE A 195 -9.31 11.98 -11.88
CA PHE A 195 -9.33 10.92 -10.88
C PHE A 195 -8.37 9.76 -11.20
N LEU A 196 -7.53 9.40 -10.25
CA LEU A 196 -6.67 8.23 -10.30
C LEU A 196 -6.95 7.37 -9.07
N CYS A 197 -7.20 6.08 -9.27
CA CYS A 197 -7.41 5.16 -8.18
C CYS A 197 -6.71 3.82 -8.42
N VAL A 198 -6.07 3.30 -7.39
CA VAL A 198 -5.55 1.93 -7.37
C VAL A 198 -6.19 1.14 -6.23
N PHE A 199 -6.59 -0.09 -6.54
CA PHE A 199 -7.04 -1.04 -5.52
C PHE A 199 -5.83 -1.75 -4.96
N THR A 200 -5.59 -1.52 -3.68
CA THR A 200 -4.57 -2.21 -2.90
C THR A 200 -5.21 -3.14 -1.87
N SER A 201 -4.49 -3.58 -0.89
CA SER A 201 -4.97 -4.52 0.14
C SER A 201 -4.42 -4.16 1.51
N ILE A 202 -5.17 -4.45 2.56
CA ILE A 202 -4.65 -4.42 3.93
C ILE A 202 -3.38 -5.26 4.05
N ALA A 203 -3.26 -6.35 3.29
CA ALA A 203 -2.05 -7.18 3.24
C ALA A 203 -0.81 -6.40 2.79
N GLY A 204 -0.96 -5.33 1.99
CA GLY A 204 0.15 -4.44 1.62
C GLY A 204 0.67 -3.62 2.80
N ARG A 205 -0.17 -3.31 3.77
CA ARG A 205 0.16 -2.47 4.93
C ARG A 205 0.52 -3.30 6.17
N GLN A 206 -0.25 -4.34 6.44
CA GLN A 206 -0.10 -5.18 7.62
C GLN A 206 0.80 -6.41 7.37
N GLY A 207 1.08 -6.71 6.10
CA GLY A 207 1.64 -7.99 5.74
C GLY A 207 0.57 -9.09 5.76
N ASN A 208 0.90 -10.24 5.18
CA ASN A 208 0.13 -11.46 5.34
C ASN A 208 1.02 -12.66 5.05
N ALA A 209 0.96 -13.68 5.90
CA ALA A 209 1.74 -14.90 5.73
C ALA A 209 1.51 -15.51 4.34
N MET A 210 2.57 -16.03 3.72
CA MET A 210 2.57 -16.65 2.38
C MET A 210 2.28 -15.70 1.20
N GLN A 211 1.86 -14.45 1.42
CA GLN A 211 1.48 -13.48 0.38
C GLN A 211 2.57 -12.46 0.05
N PHE A 212 3.84 -12.75 0.29
CA PHE A 212 4.97 -11.82 0.13
C PHE A 212 4.92 -11.00 -1.17
N GLY A 213 4.73 -11.64 -2.34
CA GLY A 213 4.64 -10.94 -3.63
C GLY A 213 3.42 -10.03 -3.74
N TYR A 214 2.30 -10.49 -3.20
CA TYR A 214 1.05 -9.71 -3.19
C TYR A 214 1.15 -8.50 -2.27
N CYS A 215 1.72 -8.68 -1.07
CA CYS A 215 1.98 -7.59 -0.13
C CYS A 215 2.90 -6.53 -0.76
N ALA A 216 4.02 -6.95 -1.34
CA ALA A 216 4.97 -6.06 -2.01
C ALA A 216 4.33 -5.28 -3.16
N ALA A 217 3.55 -5.93 -4.02
CA ALA A 217 2.88 -5.29 -5.15
C ALA A 217 1.87 -4.21 -4.69
N ASN A 218 1.07 -4.50 -3.65
CA ASN A 218 0.12 -3.55 -3.11
C ASN A 218 0.82 -2.36 -2.45
N GLN A 219 1.90 -2.59 -1.69
CA GLN A 219 2.66 -1.52 -1.05
C GLN A 219 3.34 -0.60 -2.08
N VAL A 220 3.86 -1.14 -3.18
CA VAL A 220 4.43 -0.31 -4.26
C VAL A 220 3.37 0.61 -4.84
N LEU A 221 2.14 0.12 -5.08
CA LEU A 221 1.05 0.96 -5.58
C LEU A 221 0.65 2.05 -4.57
N ASP A 222 0.59 1.73 -3.27
CA ASP A 222 0.33 2.73 -2.23
C ASP A 222 1.36 3.85 -2.28
N VAL A 223 2.65 3.52 -2.38
CA VAL A 223 3.74 4.52 -2.46
C VAL A 223 3.68 5.33 -3.75
N GLU A 224 3.42 4.71 -4.92
CA GLU A 224 3.29 5.44 -6.19
C GLU A 224 2.13 6.43 -6.17
N MET A 225 0.97 6.02 -5.63
CA MET A 225 -0.17 6.93 -5.49
C MET A 225 0.08 8.06 -4.50
N ALA A 226 0.77 7.79 -3.39
CA ALA A 226 1.17 8.81 -2.43
C ALA A 226 2.10 9.86 -3.07
N ARG A 227 3.07 9.41 -3.90
CA ARG A 227 3.95 10.32 -4.66
C ARG A 227 3.17 11.20 -5.63
N ILE A 228 2.24 10.64 -6.40
CA ILE A 228 1.39 11.42 -7.30
C ILE A 228 0.58 12.44 -6.51
N ALA A 229 -0.07 12.00 -5.42
CA ALA A 229 -0.90 12.85 -4.58
C ALA A 229 -0.14 13.97 -3.85
N ALA A 230 1.18 13.90 -3.75
CA ALA A 230 2.02 14.94 -3.15
C ALA A 230 2.22 16.17 -4.06
N HIS A 231 1.97 16.06 -5.37
CA HIS A 231 2.08 17.17 -6.30
C HIS A 231 0.80 18.01 -6.30
N SER A 232 0.93 19.33 -6.14
CA SER A 232 -0.21 20.26 -6.01
C SER A 232 -1.12 20.34 -7.25
N GLU A 233 -0.56 20.07 -8.43
CA GLU A 233 -1.29 20.08 -9.70
C GLU A 233 -1.74 18.67 -10.15
N ALA A 234 -1.50 17.64 -9.32
CA ALA A 234 -1.89 16.29 -9.65
C ALA A 234 -3.41 16.13 -9.65
N PRO A 235 -3.95 15.24 -10.50
CA PRO A 235 -5.33 14.81 -10.38
C PRO A 235 -5.57 14.18 -9.00
N ARG A 236 -6.81 14.11 -8.58
CA ARG A 236 -7.16 13.46 -7.33
C ARG A 236 -6.75 11.98 -7.35
N ALA A 237 -5.71 11.63 -6.59
CA ALA A 237 -5.09 10.32 -6.57
C ALA A 237 -5.43 9.60 -5.24
N VAL A 238 -5.98 8.38 -5.34
CA VAL A 238 -6.44 7.59 -4.20
C VAL A 238 -5.93 6.16 -4.29
N ALA A 239 -5.29 5.69 -3.21
CA ALA A 239 -5.04 4.26 -3.00
C ALA A 239 -6.04 3.73 -1.97
N ILE A 240 -6.77 2.67 -2.30
CA ILE A 240 -7.74 2.05 -1.40
C ILE A 240 -7.24 0.65 -1.01
N ALA A 241 -6.82 0.51 0.25
CA ALA A 241 -6.44 -0.76 0.84
C ALA A 241 -7.69 -1.49 1.36
N TRP A 242 -8.08 -2.54 0.65
CA TRP A 242 -9.27 -3.32 0.95
C TRP A 242 -8.98 -4.46 1.93
N ALA A 243 -9.84 -4.65 2.90
CA ALA A 243 -10.00 -5.94 3.57
C ALA A 243 -10.67 -6.95 2.61
N PRO A 244 -10.70 -8.26 2.93
CA PRO A 244 -11.37 -9.26 2.11
C PRO A 244 -12.84 -8.92 1.89
N TRP A 245 -13.35 -9.13 0.66
CA TRP A 245 -14.78 -8.96 0.37
C TRP A 245 -15.50 -10.32 0.47
N ALA A 246 -16.67 -10.32 1.10
CA ALA A 246 -17.58 -11.44 1.06
C ALA A 246 -18.25 -11.54 -0.33
N ASP A 247 -18.64 -12.73 -0.71
CA ASP A 247 -19.43 -13.07 -1.92
C ASP A 247 -18.76 -12.75 -3.27
N VAL A 248 -17.69 -11.96 -3.32
CA VAL A 248 -17.03 -11.57 -4.57
C VAL A 248 -15.51 -11.51 -4.44
N GLY A 249 -14.83 -11.75 -5.54
CA GLY A 249 -13.37 -11.57 -5.64
C GLY A 249 -12.55 -12.79 -5.25
N MET A 250 -11.30 -12.56 -4.85
CA MET A 250 -10.32 -13.64 -4.57
C MET A 250 -10.58 -14.34 -3.24
N ALA A 251 -11.20 -13.67 -2.28
CA ALA A 251 -11.44 -14.19 -0.93
C ALA A 251 -12.57 -15.24 -0.87
N THR A 252 -13.39 -15.39 -1.92
CA THR A 252 -14.46 -16.39 -1.98
C THR A 252 -13.99 -17.79 -2.41
N ARG A 253 -12.67 -17.98 -2.60
CA ARG A 253 -12.10 -19.24 -3.08
C ARG A 253 -11.79 -20.19 -1.91
N GLY A 254 -12.45 -21.34 -1.90
CA GLY A 254 -12.18 -22.40 -0.92
C GLY A 254 -12.66 -22.08 0.50
N SER A 255 -11.84 -22.41 1.50
CA SER A 255 -12.15 -22.23 2.93
C SER A 255 -11.63 -20.89 3.51
N LEU A 256 -11.37 -19.89 2.67
CA LEU A 256 -10.79 -18.62 3.14
C LEU A 256 -11.70 -17.87 4.10
N GLU A 257 -13.02 -17.94 3.91
CA GLU A 257 -14.00 -17.32 4.80
C GLU A 257 -13.85 -17.84 6.24
N SER A 258 -13.73 -19.15 6.43
CA SER A 258 -13.53 -19.72 7.76
C SER A 258 -12.17 -19.38 8.37
N ILE A 259 -11.15 -19.14 7.55
CA ILE A 259 -9.83 -18.71 7.99
C ILE A 259 -9.88 -17.26 8.50
N PHE A 260 -10.58 -16.37 7.78
CA PHE A 260 -10.77 -14.99 8.20
C PHE A 260 -11.60 -14.89 9.48
N ASP A 261 -12.68 -15.67 9.58
CA ASP A 261 -13.52 -15.75 10.79
C ASP A 261 -12.69 -16.20 12.01
N GLN A 262 -11.88 -17.27 11.87
CA GLN A 262 -11.00 -17.74 12.95
C GLN A 262 -9.92 -16.73 13.32
N ALA A 263 -9.47 -15.92 12.37
CA ALA A 263 -8.48 -14.85 12.61
C ALA A 263 -9.14 -13.56 13.17
N GLY A 264 -10.48 -13.53 13.32
CA GLY A 264 -11.23 -12.35 13.76
C GLY A 264 -11.20 -11.20 12.75
N ILE A 265 -11.01 -11.49 11.47
CA ILE A 265 -10.96 -10.49 10.39
C ILE A 265 -12.34 -10.40 9.74
N ASP A 266 -12.97 -9.23 9.85
CA ASP A 266 -14.25 -8.99 9.20
C ASP A 266 -14.10 -8.91 7.68
N MET A 267 -14.99 -9.63 6.98
CA MET A 267 -15.15 -9.49 5.54
C MET A 267 -16.10 -8.33 5.21
N ILE A 268 -15.79 -7.58 4.18
CA ILE A 268 -16.64 -6.48 3.70
C ILE A 268 -17.71 -7.06 2.81
N SER A 269 -19.01 -6.72 3.06
CA SER A 269 -20.08 -7.07 2.14
C SER A 269 -19.87 -6.42 0.77
N ALA A 270 -20.33 -7.07 -0.30
CA ALA A 270 -20.19 -6.52 -1.65
C ALA A 270 -20.85 -5.14 -1.79
N ASP A 271 -21.99 -4.93 -1.13
CA ASP A 271 -22.72 -3.67 -1.17
C ASP A 271 -22.01 -2.56 -0.37
N ASP A 272 -21.50 -2.86 0.83
CA ASP A 272 -20.76 -1.89 1.64
C ASP A 272 -19.45 -1.48 0.95
N GLY A 273 -18.70 -2.44 0.41
CA GLY A 273 -17.49 -2.17 -0.32
C GLY A 273 -17.73 -1.30 -1.55
N ALA A 274 -18.73 -1.63 -2.37
CA ALA A 274 -19.11 -0.83 -3.53
C ALA A 274 -19.55 0.58 -3.14
N SER A 275 -20.35 0.70 -2.07
CA SER A 275 -20.80 1.98 -1.51
C SER A 275 -19.62 2.84 -1.05
N ARG A 276 -18.65 2.25 -0.33
CA ARG A 276 -17.44 2.94 0.11
C ARG A 276 -16.58 3.41 -1.05
N PHE A 277 -16.39 2.56 -2.07
CA PHE A 277 -15.70 2.99 -3.28
C PHE A 277 -16.36 4.22 -3.91
N ALA A 278 -17.68 4.19 -4.09
CA ALA A 278 -18.42 5.30 -4.69
C ALA A 278 -18.33 6.58 -3.83
N ASP A 279 -18.30 6.48 -2.50
CA ASP A 279 -18.05 7.63 -1.63
C ASP A 279 -16.64 8.22 -1.88
N GLU A 280 -15.62 7.37 -1.93
CA GLU A 280 -14.24 7.82 -2.22
C GLU A 280 -14.10 8.37 -3.64
N ALA A 281 -14.77 7.77 -4.62
CA ALA A 281 -14.71 8.20 -6.01
C ALA A 281 -15.43 9.53 -6.28
N LEU A 282 -16.55 9.80 -5.59
CA LEU A 282 -17.43 10.94 -5.91
C LEU A 282 -17.41 12.09 -4.91
N ARG A 283 -16.81 11.92 -3.71
CA ARG A 283 -16.95 12.88 -2.61
C ARG A 283 -15.72 13.12 -1.78
N SER A 284 -14.75 12.21 -1.79
CA SER A 284 -13.63 12.25 -0.85
C SER A 284 -12.45 13.05 -1.37
N GLY A 285 -11.83 13.84 -0.49
CA GLY A 285 -10.53 14.46 -0.72
C GLY A 285 -9.35 13.65 -0.17
N LYS A 286 -9.60 12.44 0.36
CA LYS A 286 -8.56 11.60 0.97
C LYS A 286 -7.64 11.01 -0.10
N ARG A 287 -6.37 10.81 0.26
CA ARG A 287 -5.33 10.32 -0.65
C ARG A 287 -5.02 8.84 -0.46
N MET A 288 -5.09 8.35 0.78
CA MET A 288 -4.87 6.94 1.14
C MET A 288 -5.99 6.52 2.09
N VAL A 289 -6.67 5.43 1.76
CA VAL A 289 -7.83 4.93 2.49
C VAL A 289 -7.63 3.46 2.79
N MET A 290 -7.95 3.04 3.99
CA MET A 290 -8.14 1.64 4.34
C MET A 290 -9.65 1.42 4.59
N VAL A 291 -10.21 0.40 3.95
CA VAL A 291 -11.58 -0.01 4.17
C VAL A 291 -11.57 -1.41 4.77
N ALA A 292 -11.87 -1.49 6.03
CA ALA A 292 -11.87 -2.72 6.82
C ALA A 292 -12.91 -2.62 7.95
N GLY A 293 -13.38 -3.76 8.41
CA GLY A 293 -14.01 -3.92 9.71
C GLY A 293 -12.96 -4.21 10.79
N GLN A 294 -13.21 -5.18 11.65
CA GLN A 294 -12.20 -5.66 12.60
C GLN A 294 -11.07 -6.37 11.83
N LEU A 295 -9.85 -6.10 12.24
CA LEU A 295 -8.65 -6.69 11.62
C LEU A 295 -8.14 -7.93 12.37
N GLY A 296 -8.72 -8.23 13.54
CA GLY A 296 -8.40 -9.41 14.34
C GLY A 296 -6.89 -9.53 14.60
N LEU A 297 -6.30 -10.68 14.22
CA LEU A 297 -4.87 -10.92 14.39
C LEU A 297 -3.96 -9.96 13.61
N LEU A 298 -4.47 -9.23 12.62
CA LEU A 298 -3.70 -8.22 11.90
C LEU A 298 -3.64 -6.86 12.64
N ASP A 299 -4.46 -6.67 13.67
CA ASP A 299 -4.50 -5.46 14.50
C ASP A 299 -3.66 -5.62 15.79
N ASP A 300 -2.97 -6.75 15.94
CA ASP A 300 -2.10 -7.00 17.08
C ASP A 300 -0.81 -6.18 16.90
N GLU A 301 -0.67 -5.11 17.67
CA GLU A 301 0.51 -4.22 17.67
C GLU A 301 1.81 -5.00 17.94
N ASP A 302 1.75 -6.12 18.68
CA ASP A 302 2.89 -6.99 18.94
C ASP A 302 3.25 -7.89 17.74
N SER A 303 2.33 -8.14 16.81
CA SER A 303 2.58 -8.93 15.60
C SER A 303 3.23 -8.10 14.47
N ILE A 304 3.08 -6.78 14.51
CA ILE A 304 3.72 -5.84 13.60
C ILE A 304 5.10 -5.48 14.20
N ARG A 305 6.02 -6.45 14.25
CA ARG A 305 7.42 -6.08 14.18
C ARG A 305 7.64 -5.56 12.76
N PRO A 306 7.94 -4.26 12.58
CA PRO A 306 8.36 -3.79 11.27
C PRO A 306 9.49 -4.74 10.81
N PRO A 307 9.50 -5.17 9.53
CA PRO A 307 10.65 -5.89 9.02
C PRO A 307 11.88 -5.05 9.37
N PRO A 308 13.04 -5.67 9.66
CA PRO A 308 14.25 -4.93 10.00
C PRO A 308 14.37 -3.83 8.96
N GLN A 309 14.15 -2.60 9.40
CA GLN A 309 13.99 -1.46 8.50
C GLN A 309 15.29 -1.37 7.72
N ARG A 310 15.23 -1.68 6.44
CA ARG A 310 16.31 -1.25 5.56
C ARG A 310 16.29 0.26 5.67
N LEU A 311 17.32 0.79 6.29
CA LEU A 311 17.54 2.21 6.39
C LEU A 311 17.28 2.83 5.01
N PRO A 312 16.48 3.89 4.90
CA PRO A 312 16.31 4.60 3.66
C PRO A 312 17.69 4.80 3.02
N GLN A 313 17.82 4.64 1.72
CA GLN A 313 19.13 4.67 1.04
C GLN A 313 19.90 5.95 1.36
N GLU A 314 19.21 7.05 1.55
CA GLU A 314 19.79 8.33 1.98
C GLU A 314 20.36 8.27 3.39
N VAL A 315 19.63 7.67 4.32
CA VAL A 315 20.06 7.45 5.71
C VAL A 315 21.26 6.48 5.76
N ALA A 316 21.18 5.36 5.01
CA ALA A 316 22.30 4.42 4.92
C ALA A 316 23.55 5.08 4.33
N LYS A 317 23.40 5.97 3.35
CA LYS A 317 24.51 6.75 2.77
C LYS A 317 25.09 7.75 3.78
N LEU A 318 24.26 8.41 4.57
CA LEU A 318 24.70 9.31 5.64
C LEU A 318 25.49 8.57 6.70
N LEU A 319 25.01 7.41 7.14
CA LEU A 319 25.68 6.56 8.14
C LEU A 319 26.92 5.84 7.62
N SER A 320 27.18 5.86 6.31
CA SER A 320 28.41 5.30 5.75
C SER A 320 29.68 6.12 6.10
N ASP A 321 29.50 7.34 6.58
CA ASP A 321 30.60 8.18 7.11
C ASP A 321 30.54 8.18 8.65
N PRO A 322 31.32 7.34 9.33
CA PRO A 322 31.30 7.25 10.79
C PRO A 322 31.85 8.51 11.49
N MET A 323 32.51 9.39 10.75
CA MET A 323 32.99 10.67 11.28
C MET A 323 31.90 11.73 11.33
N ARG A 324 30.85 11.56 10.57
CA ARG A 324 29.71 12.49 10.52
C ARG A 324 28.70 12.27 11.64
N PHE A 325 28.58 11.02 12.09
CA PHE A 325 27.61 10.60 13.11
C PHE A 325 28.31 9.71 14.15
N PRO A 326 29.28 10.25 14.91
CA PRO A 326 30.10 9.45 15.82
C PRO A 326 29.33 8.88 17.00
N LEU A 327 28.17 9.43 17.37
CA LEU A 327 27.35 8.98 18.49
C LEU A 327 26.19 8.07 18.08
N ILE A 328 25.90 7.95 16.79
CA ILE A 328 24.88 6.99 16.33
C ILE A 328 25.50 5.60 16.25
N GLY A 329 25.02 4.72 17.13
CA GLY A 329 25.41 3.30 17.14
C GLY A 329 24.42 2.42 16.39
N HIS A 330 23.74 1.53 17.12
CA HIS A 330 22.72 0.64 16.59
C HIS A 330 21.37 1.34 16.52
N ILE A 331 20.80 1.49 15.31
CA ILE A 331 19.45 2.03 15.14
C ILE A 331 18.46 0.94 15.52
N GLU A 332 17.66 1.19 16.56
CA GLU A 332 16.61 0.31 17.06
C GLU A 332 15.33 0.50 16.21
N GLU A 333 15.01 1.76 15.93
CA GLU A 333 13.85 2.13 15.13
C GLU A 333 14.13 3.44 14.37
N ILE A 334 13.63 3.57 13.15
CA ILE A 334 13.58 4.83 12.42
C ILE A 334 12.35 4.91 11.53
N ILE A 335 11.54 5.94 11.74
CA ILE A 335 10.44 6.31 10.88
C ILE A 335 10.80 7.67 10.28
N PRO A 336 11.21 7.73 8.99
CA PRO A 336 11.66 8.97 8.34
C PRO A 336 10.70 10.12 8.57
N TYR A 337 11.24 11.28 8.89
CA TYR A 337 10.50 12.52 9.19
C TYR A 337 9.56 12.44 10.42
N THR A 338 9.63 11.38 11.21
CA THR A 338 8.75 11.17 12.36
C THR A 338 9.54 10.88 13.63
N SER A 339 10.29 9.78 13.69
CA SER A 339 11.01 9.37 14.90
C SER A 339 12.24 8.53 14.60
N VAL A 340 13.21 8.56 15.51
CA VAL A 340 14.35 7.66 15.53
C VAL A 340 14.69 7.28 16.97
N ALA A 341 15.02 6.01 17.16
CA ALA A 341 15.61 5.51 18.39
C ALA A 341 16.89 4.74 18.05
N PHE A 342 17.97 5.03 18.75
CA PHE A 342 19.21 4.29 18.62
C PHE A 342 19.90 4.11 19.97
N SER A 343 20.70 3.06 20.08
CA SER A 343 21.58 2.83 21.20
C SER A 343 23.07 2.92 20.78
N THR A 344 23.89 3.42 21.68
CA THR A 344 25.33 3.45 21.48
C THR A 344 26.05 3.15 22.79
N VAL A 345 27.26 2.62 22.68
CA VAL A 345 28.11 2.34 23.82
C VAL A 345 29.16 3.44 23.91
N ILE A 346 29.13 4.20 25.02
CA ILE A 346 30.17 5.17 25.36
C ILE A 346 31.23 4.48 26.21
N ASP A 347 32.48 4.61 25.82
CA ASP A 347 33.65 4.11 26.51
C ASP A 347 34.85 5.07 26.36
N SER A 348 35.82 4.95 27.25
CA SER A 348 36.99 5.84 27.26
C SER A 348 38.04 5.52 26.19
N GLU A 349 37.89 4.45 25.41
CA GLU A 349 38.78 4.14 24.27
C GLU A 349 38.29 4.84 23.02
N ARG A 350 37.01 4.71 22.74
CA ARG A 350 36.34 5.37 21.58
C ARG A 350 36.14 6.86 21.81
N HIS A 351 35.94 7.26 23.08
CA HIS A 351 35.69 8.64 23.50
C HIS A 351 36.75 9.10 24.50
N PRO A 352 38.00 9.37 24.06
CA PRO A 352 39.15 9.64 24.96
C PRO A 352 38.94 10.82 25.92
N HIS A 353 38.12 11.81 25.54
CA HIS A 353 37.80 12.98 26.37
C HIS A 353 37.05 12.61 27.66
N LEU A 354 36.43 11.43 27.75
CA LEU A 354 35.80 10.95 28.99
C LEU A 354 36.81 10.75 30.10
N LYS A 355 38.10 10.47 29.79
CA LYS A 355 39.19 10.35 30.79
C LYS A 355 39.45 11.67 31.48
N ASP A 356 39.32 12.76 30.75
CA ASP A 356 39.56 14.12 31.25
C ASP A 356 38.29 14.71 31.91
N HIS A 357 37.10 14.14 31.64
CA HIS A 357 35.85 14.54 32.23
C HIS A 357 35.42 13.54 33.32
N ALA A 358 36.23 13.45 34.38
CA ALA A 358 36.03 12.53 35.48
C ALA A 358 35.93 13.27 36.82
N ILE A 359 35.04 12.78 37.71
CA ILE A 359 34.88 13.23 39.10
C ILE A 359 35.25 12.06 40.01
N ASP A 360 36.23 12.29 40.89
CA ASP A 360 36.76 11.24 41.76
C ASP A 360 37.20 9.96 41.03
N GLY A 361 37.77 10.13 39.83
CA GLY A 361 38.22 9.04 38.97
C GLY A 361 37.14 8.28 38.21
N VAL A 362 35.88 8.66 38.36
CA VAL A 362 34.76 8.11 37.60
C VAL A 362 34.45 9.00 36.40
N PRO A 363 34.54 8.49 35.15
CA PRO A 363 34.17 9.25 33.96
C PRO A 363 32.67 9.55 33.91
N TYR A 364 32.35 10.74 33.44
CA TYR A 364 30.98 11.17 33.16
C TYR A 364 30.86 11.65 31.71
N MET A 365 29.74 11.34 31.08
CA MET A 365 29.42 11.91 29.76
C MET A 365 29.16 13.40 29.91
N PRO A 366 29.87 14.27 29.17
CA PRO A 366 29.56 15.69 29.15
C PRO A 366 28.17 15.95 28.59
N GLY A 367 27.42 16.88 29.17
CA GLY A 367 26.09 17.24 28.70
C GLY A 367 26.06 17.70 27.25
N VAL A 368 27.13 18.34 26.77
CA VAL A 368 27.27 18.75 25.36
C VAL A 368 27.31 17.57 24.38
N MET A 369 27.76 16.39 24.81
CA MET A 369 27.66 15.18 23.98
C MET A 369 26.22 14.71 23.79
N ALA A 370 25.33 14.99 24.75
CA ALA A 370 23.91 14.71 24.55
C ALA A 370 23.31 15.64 23.49
N LEU A 371 23.74 16.92 23.47
CA LEU A 371 23.31 17.84 22.40
C LEU A 371 23.82 17.40 21.02
N GLU A 372 25.06 16.90 20.94
CA GLU A 372 25.55 16.30 19.69
C GLU A 372 24.73 15.11 19.26
N ALA A 373 24.43 14.17 20.14
CA ALA A 373 23.57 13.02 19.84
C ALA A 373 22.15 13.43 19.41
N PHE A 374 21.61 14.51 19.98
CA PHE A 374 20.32 15.08 19.57
C PHE A 374 20.41 15.71 18.17
N ALA A 375 21.49 16.46 17.89
CA ALA A 375 21.75 17.05 16.57
C ALA A 375 21.88 15.96 15.48
N GLU A 376 22.68 14.92 15.77
CA GLU A 376 22.82 13.77 14.88
C GLU A 376 21.47 13.09 14.60
N SER A 377 20.64 12.91 15.64
CA SER A 377 19.28 12.33 15.50
C SER A 377 18.39 13.17 14.61
N ALA A 378 18.40 14.48 14.81
CA ALA A 378 17.56 15.42 14.07
C ALA A 378 17.95 15.46 12.59
N VAL A 379 19.25 15.54 12.29
CA VAL A 379 19.78 15.49 10.91
C VAL A 379 19.53 14.14 10.25
N LEU A 380 19.51 13.05 11.03
CA LEU A 380 19.18 11.74 10.50
C LEU A 380 17.71 11.64 10.07
N LEU A 381 16.80 12.27 10.82
CA LEU A 381 15.39 12.35 10.49
C LEU A 381 15.10 13.30 9.31
N TRP A 382 15.86 14.40 9.21
CA TRP A 382 15.67 15.44 8.20
C TRP A 382 17.01 15.75 7.50
N PRO A 383 17.46 14.86 6.57
CA PRO A 383 18.82 14.87 6.02
C PRO A 383 19.21 16.10 5.23
N LEU A 384 18.25 16.88 4.75
CA LEU A 384 18.48 18.09 3.95
C LEU A 384 18.47 19.38 4.79
N CYS A 385 18.23 19.27 6.10
CA CYS A 385 18.18 20.38 7.02
C CYS A 385 19.49 20.53 7.77
N ALA A 386 19.77 21.75 8.22
CA ALA A 386 20.89 22.07 9.10
C ALA A 386 20.38 22.37 10.51
N VAL A 387 21.21 22.07 11.53
CA VAL A 387 20.90 22.45 12.90
C VAL A 387 21.09 23.96 13.05
N ASP A 388 20.01 24.67 13.41
CA ASP A 388 20.02 26.09 13.71
C ASP A 388 20.25 26.37 15.21
N GLY A 389 19.72 25.51 16.07
CA GLY A 389 19.85 25.68 17.51
C GLY A 389 19.18 24.61 18.36
N PHE A 390 19.21 24.86 19.67
CA PHE A 390 18.60 24.00 20.67
C PHE A 390 17.69 24.84 21.56
N ASP A 391 16.50 24.33 21.80
CA ASP A 391 15.50 24.94 22.67
C ASP A 391 15.16 23.96 23.82
N GLU A 392 14.64 24.45 24.93
CA GLU A 392 14.15 23.64 26.07
C GLU A 392 15.18 22.61 26.58
N VAL A 393 16.47 22.95 26.57
CA VAL A 393 17.52 22.03 27.02
C VAL A 393 17.49 21.87 28.54
N GLU A 394 17.41 20.61 28.97
CA GLU A 394 17.44 20.23 30.38
C GLU A 394 18.53 19.17 30.60
N PHE A 395 19.54 19.54 31.39
CA PHE A 395 20.56 18.60 31.89
C PHE A 395 20.13 18.08 33.26
N GLY A 396 19.58 16.87 33.30
CA GLY A 396 19.15 16.21 34.51
C GLY A 396 20.26 15.41 35.20
N LEU A 397 20.01 14.12 35.43
CA LEU A 397 20.99 13.25 36.12
C LEU A 397 22.21 13.00 35.21
N PRO A 398 23.46 13.10 35.73
CA PRO A 398 24.63 12.83 34.93
C PRO A 398 24.76 11.36 34.54
N VAL A 399 25.21 11.09 33.32
CA VAL A 399 25.50 9.73 32.84
C VAL A 399 26.89 9.30 33.33
N LYS A 400 26.93 8.37 34.27
CA LYS A 400 28.19 7.78 34.79
C LYS A 400 28.64 6.64 33.90
N VAL A 401 29.90 6.65 33.49
CA VAL A 401 30.54 5.56 32.74
C VAL A 401 31.27 4.66 33.73
N THR A 402 30.56 3.66 34.24
CA THR A 402 31.12 2.67 35.20
C THR A 402 31.52 1.41 34.41
N LYS A 403 32.56 0.68 34.89
CA LYS A 403 33.02 -0.56 34.25
C LYS A 403 33.49 -0.39 32.81
N ASP A 404 34.26 0.67 32.54
CA ASP A 404 34.88 1.00 31.27
C ASP A 404 33.91 1.39 30.11
N SER A 405 32.60 1.10 30.25
CA SER A 405 31.62 1.49 29.23
C SER A 405 30.20 1.67 29.82
N LYS A 406 29.36 2.40 29.09
CA LYS A 406 27.94 2.58 29.39
C LYS A 406 27.12 2.60 28.11
N SER A 407 26.06 1.80 28.05
CA SER A 407 25.07 1.90 26.98
C SER A 407 24.12 3.06 27.25
N ILE A 408 23.91 3.89 26.28
CA ILE A 408 22.89 4.94 26.27
C ILE A 408 21.93 4.71 25.11
N ARG A 409 20.68 5.16 25.27
CA ARG A 409 19.67 5.20 24.21
C ARG A 409 19.24 6.63 24.00
N VAL A 410 19.13 7.04 22.74
CA VAL A 410 18.61 8.35 22.33
C VAL A 410 17.35 8.14 21.54
N LYS A 411 16.31 8.89 21.87
CA LYS A 411 15.07 8.95 21.12
C LYS A 411 14.82 10.37 20.66
N ALA A 412 14.41 10.52 19.41
CA ALA A 412 14.07 11.79 18.81
C ALA A 412 12.77 11.64 18.01
N GLU A 413 11.87 12.61 18.20
CA GLU A 413 10.54 12.61 17.59
C GLU A 413 10.23 13.99 17.03
N PHE A 414 9.52 14.02 15.89
CA PHE A 414 8.99 15.25 15.34
C PHE A 414 8.05 15.92 16.37
N ASP A 415 8.28 17.20 16.67
CA ASP A 415 7.48 17.97 17.61
C ASP A 415 6.52 18.90 16.87
N ARG A 416 7.06 19.82 16.07
CA ARG A 416 6.30 20.80 15.29
C ARG A 416 7.10 21.35 14.13
N GLN A 417 6.45 22.03 13.23
CA GLN A 417 7.02 22.75 12.10
C GLN A 417 6.27 24.06 11.85
N ASP A 418 6.99 25.09 11.44
CA ASP A 418 6.43 26.31 10.83
C ASP A 418 7.01 26.53 9.42
N ASP A 419 6.88 27.74 8.88
CA ASP A 419 7.32 28.04 7.53
C ASP A 419 8.86 28.01 7.36
N ASP A 420 9.62 28.26 8.43
CA ASP A 420 11.06 28.40 8.40
C ASP A 420 11.82 27.29 9.14
N HIS A 421 11.19 26.65 10.11
CA HIS A 421 11.88 25.71 11.01
C HIS A 421 11.10 24.42 11.28
N ILE A 422 11.86 23.40 11.67
CA ILE A 422 11.39 22.10 12.15
C ILE A 422 11.94 21.89 13.55
N TRP A 423 11.10 21.45 14.49
CA TRP A 423 11.51 21.12 15.86
C TRP A 423 11.43 19.61 16.09
N ILE A 424 12.50 19.06 16.63
CA ILE A 424 12.66 17.64 16.96
C ILE A 424 12.88 17.52 18.47
N ARG A 425 11.97 16.88 19.15
CA ARG A 425 12.06 16.62 20.60
C ARG A 425 12.93 15.40 20.85
N CYS A 426 13.94 15.57 21.68
CA CYS A 426 14.94 14.54 21.97
C CYS A 426 15.06 14.26 23.46
N HIS A 427 15.36 13.01 23.79
CA HIS A 427 15.82 12.65 25.12
C HIS A 427 16.87 11.55 25.08
N LEU A 428 17.73 11.54 26.12
CA LEU A 428 18.75 10.54 26.33
C LEU A 428 18.42 9.77 27.63
N GLU A 429 18.42 8.45 27.52
CA GLU A 429 18.07 7.55 28.62
C GLU A 429 19.07 6.40 28.76
N THR A 430 19.09 5.78 29.93
CA THR A 430 19.81 4.52 30.18
C THR A 430 18.90 3.52 30.88
N ASP A 431 19.06 2.25 30.51
CA ASP A 431 18.37 1.17 31.22
C ASP A 431 18.90 0.98 32.65
N LEU A 432 17.99 0.65 33.57
CA LEU A 432 18.34 0.16 34.87
C LEU A 432 18.69 -1.33 34.77
N THR A 433 19.88 -1.70 35.24
CA THR A 433 20.31 -3.11 35.22
C THR A 433 20.64 -3.58 36.62
N ASN A 434 20.23 -4.81 36.98
CA ASN A 434 20.63 -5.46 38.22
C ASN A 434 22.08 -5.96 38.16
N SER A 435 22.57 -6.58 39.26
CA SER A 435 23.93 -7.11 39.32
C SER A 435 24.23 -8.25 38.35
N SER A 436 23.20 -8.93 37.84
CA SER A 436 23.29 -9.95 36.79
C SER A 436 23.21 -9.38 35.36
N GLY A 437 22.97 -8.07 35.19
CA GLY A 437 22.88 -7.41 33.89
C GLY A 437 21.49 -7.43 33.27
N GLU A 438 20.47 -7.92 33.99
CA GLU A 438 19.09 -7.93 33.51
C GLU A 438 18.46 -6.53 33.67
N ILE A 439 17.73 -6.10 32.62
CA ILE A 439 17.01 -4.81 32.62
C ILE A 439 15.78 -4.96 33.53
N PHE A 440 15.51 -3.95 34.36
CA PHE A 440 14.32 -3.88 35.20
C PHE A 440 13.83 -2.44 35.36
N GLY A 441 12.52 -2.27 35.50
CA GLY A 441 11.89 -0.95 35.69
C GLY A 441 11.94 -0.06 34.45
N GLU A 442 11.55 1.19 34.64
CA GLU A 442 11.56 2.21 33.60
C GLU A 442 12.99 2.75 33.37
N PRO A 443 13.36 3.09 32.10
CA PRO A 443 14.65 3.73 31.84
C PRO A 443 14.81 5.06 32.59
N THR A 444 16.03 5.39 32.97
CA THR A 444 16.34 6.68 33.56
C THR A 444 16.61 7.70 32.47
N ILE A 445 15.79 8.75 32.39
CA ILE A 445 16.03 9.88 31.48
C ILE A 445 17.06 10.80 32.10
N HIS A 446 18.14 11.07 31.37
CA HIS A 446 19.25 11.90 31.83
C HIS A 446 19.17 13.33 31.28
N HIS A 447 18.88 13.48 30.00
CA HIS A 447 18.87 14.79 29.32
C HIS A 447 17.68 14.88 28.37
N ARG A 448 17.16 16.09 28.19
CA ARG A 448 16.11 16.41 27.23
C ARG A 448 16.47 17.67 26.48
N GLY A 449 15.88 17.86 25.30
CA GLY A 449 15.99 19.09 24.54
C GLY A 449 15.18 19.03 23.26
N VAL A 450 15.08 20.15 22.60
CA VAL A 450 14.44 20.27 21.31
C VAL A 450 15.47 20.82 20.33
N VAL A 451 15.74 20.11 19.25
CA VAL A 451 16.61 20.58 18.16
C VAL A 451 15.77 21.36 17.18
N ARG A 452 16.24 22.55 16.81
CA ARG A 452 15.65 23.37 15.75
C ARG A 452 16.49 23.21 14.51
N LEU A 453 15.82 22.87 13.39
CA LEU A 453 16.39 22.71 12.07
C LEU A 453 15.89 23.82 11.13
N LEU A 454 16.78 24.22 10.18
CA LEU A 454 16.50 25.13 9.06
C LEU A 454 16.46 24.34 7.73
#